data_893b3696067127e7283d5235f1000cf0
#
_entry.id   893b3696067127e7283d5235f1000cf0
#
_cell.length_a   1.000
_cell.length_b   1.000
_cell.length_c   1.000
_cell.angle_alpha   90.00
_cell.angle_beta   90.00
_cell.angle_gamma   90.00
#
_symmetry.space_group_name_H-M   'P 1'
#
loop_
_entity.id
_entity.type
_entity.pdbx_description
1 polymer ?
#
loop_
_entity_poly.entity_id
_entity_poly.type
_entity_poly.pdbx_seq_one_letter_code
_entity_poly.pdbx_strand_id
1 'polypeptide(L)'
;SDATSALVIDKGGFLISSQGESRRFDLTTIAALASGAYMANQTIANLIHETNFNSVYQQGEKFSMFAVCVDEHCLLVVIFKAQVSVGVVKYYATPAAEHVANQMRVAQDRDPGAGLDLSELNLANTADLFKRKS
;
A
#
# COMPACT_ATOMS: atom_id res chain seq x y z
N SER A 1 18.21 2.21 3.50
CA SER A 1 16.88 1.65 3.63
C SER A 1 16.48 0.89 2.39
N ASP A 2 15.83 -0.23 2.59
CA ASP A 2 15.43 -1.11 1.49
C ASP A 2 14.05 -0.78 0.94
N ALA A 3 13.18 -0.16 1.73
CA ALA A 3 11.92 0.36 1.25
C ALA A 3 12.14 1.76 0.69
N THR A 4 11.69 1.97 -0.54
CA THR A 4 11.85 3.27 -1.20
C THR A 4 10.65 4.17 -0.93
N SER A 5 9.47 3.64 -1.06
CA SER A 5 8.23 4.39 -0.84
C SER A 5 7.12 3.48 -0.37
N ALA A 6 6.25 4.00 0.48
CA ALA A 6 5.02 3.33 0.87
C ALA A 6 3.87 4.30 0.63
N LEU A 7 2.82 3.82 -0.02
CA LEU A 7 1.68 4.63 -0.40
C LEU A 7 0.40 4.00 0.12
N VAL A 8 -0.50 4.84 0.64
CA VAL A 8 -1.89 4.45 0.87
C VAL A 8 -2.70 5.09 -0.25
N ILE A 9 -3.42 4.28 -0.99
CA ILE A 9 -4.20 4.74 -2.13
C ILE A 9 -5.65 4.28 -2.01
N ASP A 10 -6.56 5.10 -2.54
CA ASP A 10 -7.95 4.75 -2.70
C ASP A 10 -8.10 3.82 -3.91
N LYS A 11 -8.98 2.83 -3.85
CA LYS A 11 -9.21 1.91 -4.97
C LYS A 11 -9.74 2.62 -6.22
N GLY A 12 -10.24 3.85 -6.08
CA GLY A 12 -10.59 4.70 -7.20
C GLY A 12 -9.40 5.37 -7.89
N GLY A 13 -8.19 5.19 -7.37
CA GLY A 13 -6.99 5.68 -8.02
C GLY A 13 -6.35 6.92 -7.40
N PHE A 14 -6.83 7.39 -6.26
CA PHE A 14 -6.31 8.59 -5.62
C PHE A 14 -5.26 8.26 -4.57
N LEU A 15 -4.16 9.02 -4.59
CA LEU A 15 -3.15 8.94 -3.54
C LEU A 15 -3.68 9.60 -2.27
N ILE A 16 -3.76 8.83 -1.20
CA ILE A 16 -4.22 9.34 0.10
C ILE A 16 -3.04 9.86 0.91
N SER A 17 -1.97 9.07 1.01
CA SER A 17 -0.80 9.43 1.78
C SER A 17 0.42 8.65 1.28
N SER A 18 1.62 9.16 1.57
CA SER A 18 2.84 8.49 1.18
C SER A 18 3.98 8.79 2.16
N GLN A 19 4.93 7.86 2.23
CA GLN A 19 6.16 7.99 2.99
C GLN A 19 7.32 7.51 2.11
N GLY A 20 8.51 8.04 2.37
CA GLY A 20 9.72 7.64 1.68
C GLY A 20 10.15 8.66 0.63
N GLU A 21 10.85 8.19 -0.40
CA GLU A 21 11.43 9.04 -1.43
C GLU A 21 10.39 9.51 -2.45
N SER A 22 9.58 10.50 -2.07
CA SER A 22 8.48 10.98 -2.90
C SER A 22 8.94 11.70 -4.17
N ARG A 23 10.19 12.20 -4.21
CA ARG A 23 10.71 12.90 -5.39
C ARG A 23 11.20 11.97 -6.49
N ARG A 24 11.45 10.72 -6.17
CA ARG A 24 12.00 9.76 -7.11
C ARG A 24 10.99 9.26 -8.12
N PHE A 25 9.74 9.18 -7.70
CA PHE A 25 8.67 8.62 -8.52
C PHE A 25 7.47 9.55 -8.57
N ASP A 26 6.74 9.49 -9.67
CA ASP A 26 5.43 10.14 -9.79
C ASP A 26 4.39 9.31 -9.06
N LEU A 27 4.24 9.55 -7.77
CA LEU A 27 3.39 8.74 -6.91
C LEU A 27 1.91 8.88 -7.26
N THR A 28 1.49 10.05 -7.74
CA THR A 28 0.08 10.27 -8.13
C THR A 28 -0.30 9.38 -9.31
N THR A 29 0.56 9.33 -10.33
CA THR A 29 0.34 8.46 -11.49
C THR A 29 0.43 6.99 -11.09
N ILE A 30 1.39 6.63 -10.24
CA ILE A 30 1.53 5.26 -9.74
C ILE A 30 0.26 4.82 -9.01
N ALA A 31 -0.32 5.70 -8.17
CA ALA A 31 -1.54 5.39 -7.45
C ALA A 31 -2.69 5.04 -8.41
N ALA A 32 -2.87 5.85 -9.45
CA ALA A 32 -3.92 5.59 -10.44
C ALA A 32 -3.70 4.25 -11.17
N LEU A 33 -2.46 3.98 -11.60
CA LEU A 33 -2.14 2.76 -12.33
C LEU A 33 -2.19 1.52 -11.42
N ALA A 34 -1.73 1.62 -10.19
CA ALA A 34 -1.79 0.51 -9.23
C ALA A 34 -3.23 0.13 -8.91
N SER A 35 -4.11 1.12 -8.78
CA SER A 35 -5.54 0.89 -8.60
C SER A 35 -6.13 0.14 -9.78
N GLY A 36 -5.81 0.56 -11.01
CA GLY A 36 -6.26 -0.12 -12.23
C GLY A 36 -5.78 -1.56 -12.31
N ALA A 37 -4.51 -1.79 -11.98
CA ALA A 37 -3.94 -3.13 -11.97
C ALA A 37 -4.63 -4.03 -10.92
N TYR A 38 -4.89 -3.48 -9.73
CA TYR A 38 -5.62 -4.21 -8.69
C TYR A 38 -7.01 -4.63 -9.17
N MET A 39 -7.74 -3.71 -9.79
CA MET A 39 -9.09 -3.99 -10.29
C MET A 39 -9.07 -5.06 -11.39
N ALA A 40 -8.09 -5.00 -12.29
CA ALA A 40 -7.92 -6.01 -13.33
C ALA A 40 -7.65 -7.39 -12.73
N ASN A 41 -6.80 -7.44 -11.69
CA ASN A 41 -6.51 -8.70 -11.00
C ASN A 41 -7.71 -9.26 -10.27
N GLN A 42 -8.60 -8.41 -9.74
CA GLN A 42 -9.84 -8.88 -9.13
C GLN A 42 -10.77 -9.52 -10.16
N THR A 43 -10.80 -9.00 -11.37
CA THR A 43 -11.55 -9.61 -12.46
C THR A 43 -10.99 -11.00 -12.81
N ILE A 44 -9.66 -11.13 -12.85
CA ILE A 44 -9.02 -12.44 -13.06
C ILE A 44 -9.38 -13.41 -11.92
N ALA A 45 -9.35 -12.94 -10.67
CA ALA A 45 -9.74 -13.77 -9.53
C ALA A 45 -11.14 -14.35 -9.71
N ASN A 46 -12.08 -13.52 -10.11
CA ASN A 46 -13.46 -13.95 -10.37
C ASN A 46 -13.51 -15.02 -11.48
N LEU A 47 -12.72 -14.88 -12.53
CA LEU A 47 -12.69 -15.80 -13.65
C LEU A 47 -12.15 -17.19 -13.27
N ILE A 48 -11.26 -17.26 -12.29
CA ILE A 48 -10.70 -18.52 -11.80
C ILE A 48 -11.40 -19.01 -10.53
N HIS A 49 -12.56 -18.43 -10.22
CA HIS A 49 -13.38 -18.80 -9.07
C HIS A 49 -12.71 -18.55 -7.72
N GLU A 50 -11.81 -17.57 -7.68
CA GLU A 50 -11.24 -17.07 -6.43
C GLU A 50 -12.06 -15.89 -5.95
N THR A 51 -12.17 -15.70 -4.64
CA THR A 51 -12.91 -14.55 -4.09
C THR A 51 -12.15 -13.26 -4.32
N ASN A 52 -10.90 -13.22 -3.91
CA ASN A 52 -10.03 -12.05 -4.04
C ASN A 52 -8.58 -12.49 -4.12
N PHE A 53 -7.77 -11.67 -4.77
CA PHE A 53 -6.33 -11.69 -4.51
C PHE A 53 -6.04 -10.70 -3.38
N ASN A 54 -5.51 -11.17 -2.27
CA ASN A 54 -5.23 -10.31 -1.11
C ASN A 54 -4.03 -9.40 -1.34
N SER A 55 -3.10 -9.83 -2.17
CA SER A 55 -1.89 -9.06 -2.46
C SER A 55 -1.40 -9.37 -3.87
N VAL A 56 -0.62 -8.44 -4.41
CA VAL A 56 0.01 -8.57 -5.72
C VAL A 56 1.47 -8.17 -5.60
N TYR A 57 2.36 -9.04 -6.06
CA TYR A 57 3.79 -8.77 -6.09
C TYR A 57 4.28 -8.71 -7.53
N GLN A 58 4.99 -7.63 -7.86
CA GLN A 58 5.57 -7.44 -9.18
C GLN A 58 7.07 -7.23 -9.02
N GLN A 59 7.85 -8.17 -9.52
CA GLN A 59 9.29 -8.15 -9.43
C GLN A 59 9.91 -7.50 -10.65
N GLY A 60 10.75 -6.49 -10.41
CA GLY A 60 11.55 -5.86 -11.45
C GLY A 60 13.03 -6.18 -11.28
N GLU A 61 13.85 -5.62 -12.15
CA GLU A 61 15.30 -5.76 -12.04
C GLU A 61 15.90 -4.84 -11.00
N LYS A 62 15.41 -3.60 -10.91
CA LYS A 62 15.92 -2.59 -9.97
C LYS A 62 14.98 -2.39 -8.80
N PHE A 63 13.69 -2.37 -9.07
CA PHE A 63 12.64 -2.13 -8.09
C PHE A 63 11.54 -3.15 -8.24
N SER A 64 10.92 -3.45 -7.12
CA SER A 64 9.73 -4.30 -7.05
C SER A 64 8.62 -3.53 -6.38
N MET A 65 7.40 -4.00 -6.58
CA MET A 65 6.22 -3.38 -5.97
C MET A 65 5.34 -4.46 -5.36
N PHE A 66 4.86 -4.20 -4.15
CA PHE A 66 3.94 -5.08 -3.45
C PHE A 66 2.72 -4.28 -3.06
N ALA A 67 1.55 -4.75 -3.45
CA ALA A 67 0.28 -4.12 -3.10
C ALA A 67 -0.55 -5.09 -2.25
N VAL A 68 -1.07 -4.60 -1.15
CA VAL A 68 -1.91 -5.38 -0.25
C VAL A 68 -3.17 -4.59 0.10
N CYS A 69 -4.28 -5.30 0.20
CA CYS A 69 -5.56 -4.70 0.55
C CYS A 69 -5.54 -4.22 2.01
N VAL A 70 -5.89 -2.95 2.22
CA VAL A 70 -6.07 -2.39 3.56
C VAL A 70 -7.48 -2.68 4.05
N ASP A 71 -8.47 -2.28 3.25
CA ASP A 71 -9.87 -2.55 3.49
C ASP A 71 -10.62 -2.55 2.15
N GLU A 72 -11.94 -2.47 2.18
CA GLU A 72 -12.74 -2.47 0.95
C GLU A 72 -12.51 -1.24 0.07
N HIS A 73 -11.89 -0.18 0.59
CA HIS A 73 -11.70 1.09 -0.12
C HIS A 73 -10.26 1.42 -0.44
N CYS A 74 -9.29 0.86 0.25
CA CYS A 74 -7.90 1.31 0.21
C CYS A 74 -6.91 0.17 0.02
N LEU A 75 -5.77 0.53 -0.59
CA LEU A 75 -4.61 -0.34 -0.79
C LEU A 75 -3.38 0.28 -0.15
N LEU A 76 -2.50 -0.56 0.37
CA LEU A 76 -1.14 -0.18 0.71
C LEU A 76 -0.21 -0.68 -0.39
N VAL A 77 0.57 0.21 -0.97
CA VAL A 77 1.53 -0.11 -2.03
C VAL A 77 2.92 0.20 -1.52
N VAL A 78 3.84 -0.75 -1.61
CA VAL A 78 5.23 -0.58 -1.20
C VAL A 78 6.13 -0.76 -2.41
N ILE A 79 6.98 0.22 -2.68
CA ILE A 79 8.01 0.16 -3.71
C ILE A 79 9.34 -0.06 -3.00
N PHE A 80 10.08 -1.05 -3.40
CA PHE A 80 11.31 -1.43 -2.73
C PHE A 80 12.35 -1.93 -3.74
N LYS A 81 13.61 -1.94 -3.31
CA LYS A 81 14.71 -2.42 -4.16
C LYS A 81 14.54 -3.91 -4.44
N ALA A 82 14.84 -4.30 -5.66
CA ALA A 82 14.58 -5.67 -6.13
C ALA A 82 15.35 -6.74 -5.35
N GLN A 83 16.48 -6.40 -4.73
CA GLN A 83 17.24 -7.35 -3.93
C GLN A 83 16.60 -7.69 -2.59
N VAL A 84 15.63 -6.91 -2.14
CA VAL A 84 14.88 -7.22 -0.91
C VAL A 84 13.87 -8.31 -1.23
N SER A 85 13.79 -9.34 -0.39
CA SER A 85 12.84 -10.43 -0.64
C SER A 85 11.40 -9.98 -0.38
N VAL A 86 10.47 -10.50 -1.19
CA VAL A 86 9.05 -10.21 -0.99
C VAL A 86 8.56 -10.73 0.37
N GLY A 87 9.15 -11.80 0.88
CA GLY A 87 8.79 -12.34 2.19
C GLY A 87 9.03 -11.33 3.30
N VAL A 88 10.15 -10.61 3.26
CA VAL A 88 10.45 -9.57 4.24
C VAL A 88 9.46 -8.43 4.13
N VAL A 89 9.18 -7.95 2.91
CA VAL A 89 8.24 -6.87 2.70
C VAL A 89 6.84 -7.26 3.18
N LYS A 90 6.39 -8.45 2.82
CA LYS A 90 5.07 -8.97 3.20
C LYS A 90 4.93 -9.08 4.71
N TYR A 91 6.00 -9.52 5.39
CA TYR A 91 6.00 -9.66 6.85
C TYR A 91 5.68 -8.34 7.54
N TYR A 92 6.19 -7.22 7.02
CA TYR A 92 5.94 -5.90 7.60
C TYR A 92 4.71 -5.22 7.01
N ALA A 93 4.40 -5.44 5.74
CA ALA A 93 3.29 -4.77 5.08
C ALA A 93 1.93 -5.26 5.57
N THR A 94 1.78 -6.53 5.88
CA THR A 94 0.49 -7.08 6.30
C THR A 94 0.01 -6.47 7.62
N PRO A 95 0.82 -6.47 8.71
CA PRO A 95 0.39 -5.78 9.94
C PRO A 95 0.24 -4.27 9.75
N ALA A 96 1.06 -3.65 8.90
CA ALA A 96 0.93 -2.22 8.63
C ALA A 96 -0.41 -1.90 7.96
N ALA A 97 -0.85 -2.73 7.03
CA ALA A 97 -2.15 -2.56 6.38
C ALA A 97 -3.30 -2.67 7.39
N GLU A 98 -3.22 -3.63 8.30
CA GLU A 98 -4.22 -3.76 9.36
C GLU A 98 -4.26 -2.53 10.28
N HIS A 99 -3.09 -2.01 10.61
CA HIS A 99 -2.97 -0.81 11.45
C HIS A 99 -3.59 0.40 10.77
N VAL A 100 -3.30 0.61 9.48
CA VAL A 100 -3.90 1.69 8.70
C VAL A 100 -5.42 1.54 8.64
N ALA A 101 -5.91 0.33 8.40
CA ALA A 101 -7.35 0.07 8.35
C ALA A 101 -8.03 0.44 9.67
N ASN A 102 -7.41 0.07 10.81
CA ASN A 102 -7.94 0.40 12.12
C ASN A 102 -7.97 1.90 12.37
N GLN A 103 -6.90 2.61 12.00
CA GLN A 103 -6.85 4.05 12.19
C GLN A 103 -7.89 4.78 11.33
N MET A 104 -8.09 4.34 10.11
CA MET A 104 -9.10 4.93 9.23
C MET A 104 -10.50 4.71 9.78
N ARG A 105 -10.81 3.53 10.30
CA ARG A 105 -12.09 3.25 10.94
C ARG A 105 -12.34 4.15 12.14
N VAL A 106 -11.33 4.27 13.01
CA VAL A 106 -11.44 5.11 14.22
C VAL A 106 -11.66 6.57 13.83
N ALA A 107 -10.95 7.07 12.83
CA ALA A 107 -11.11 8.44 12.35
C ALA A 107 -12.51 8.69 11.81
N GLN A 108 -13.05 7.76 11.04
CA GLN A 108 -14.41 7.86 10.51
C GLN A 108 -15.47 7.81 11.62
N ASP A 109 -15.29 6.95 12.59
CA ASP A 109 -16.21 6.82 13.71
C ASP A 109 -16.23 8.07 14.60
N ARG A 110 -15.07 8.73 14.75
CA ARG A 110 -14.95 9.95 15.55
C ARG A 110 -15.60 11.15 14.88
N ASP A 111 -15.37 11.30 13.59
CA ASP A 111 -15.81 12.49 12.87
C ASP A 111 -16.06 12.14 11.40
N PRO A 112 -17.22 11.51 11.13
CA PRO A 112 -17.51 11.08 9.76
C PRO A 112 -17.61 12.22 8.75
N GLY A 113 -17.83 13.45 9.22
CA GLY A 113 -17.96 14.61 8.34
C GLY A 113 -16.65 15.32 8.03
N ALA A 114 -15.57 14.99 8.73
CA ALA A 114 -14.27 15.59 8.54
C ALA A 114 -13.42 14.75 7.60
N GLY A 115 -12.49 15.40 6.90
CA GLY A 115 -11.46 14.67 6.17
C GLY A 115 -10.52 13.96 7.14
N LEU A 116 -9.90 12.89 6.67
CA LEU A 116 -8.91 12.18 7.47
C LEU A 116 -7.65 13.02 7.62
N ASP A 117 -7.16 13.13 8.85
CA ASP A 117 -5.83 13.68 9.09
C ASP A 117 -4.82 12.54 8.96
N LEU A 118 -4.27 12.41 7.78
CA LEU A 118 -3.39 11.29 7.45
C LEU A 118 -2.02 11.41 8.11
N SER A 119 -1.67 12.60 8.65
CA SER A 119 -0.43 12.75 9.40
C SER A 119 -0.44 11.95 10.69
N GLU A 120 -1.61 11.61 11.21
CA GLU A 120 -1.76 10.79 12.40
C GLU A 120 -1.67 9.28 12.11
N LEU A 121 -1.75 8.87 10.85
CA LEU A 121 -1.52 7.50 10.47
C LEU A 121 -0.03 7.19 10.60
N ASN A 122 0.32 6.12 11.27
CA ASN A 122 1.71 5.79 11.58
C ASN A 122 2.51 5.30 10.36
N LEU A 123 2.42 6.02 9.24
CA LEU A 123 3.17 5.68 8.03
C LEU A 123 4.67 5.87 8.23
N ALA A 124 5.07 6.85 9.07
CA ALA A 124 6.48 7.02 9.43
C ALA A 124 7.00 5.78 10.16
N ASN A 125 6.23 5.22 11.08
CA ASN A 125 6.60 3.99 11.77
C ASN A 125 6.63 2.79 10.81
N THR A 126 5.74 2.75 9.84
CA THR A 126 5.77 1.72 8.80
C THR A 126 7.06 1.80 8.01
N ALA A 127 7.47 3.00 7.61
CA ALA A 127 8.73 3.20 6.89
C ALA A 127 9.93 2.80 7.76
N ASP A 128 9.90 3.12 9.03
CA ASP A 128 10.97 2.74 9.97
C ASP A 128 11.10 1.23 10.14
N LEU A 129 9.98 0.51 10.14
CA LEU A 129 10.01 -0.94 10.21
C LEU A 129 10.75 -1.54 9.02
N PHE A 130 10.53 -1.01 7.82
CA PHE A 130 11.26 -1.45 6.64
C PHE A 130 12.74 -1.11 6.72
N LYS A 131 13.08 0.06 7.24
CA LYS A 131 14.47 0.48 7.42
C LYS A 131 15.23 -0.43 8.38
N ARG A 132 14.59 -0.85 9.47
CA ARG A 132 15.23 -1.69 10.50
C ARG A 132 15.61 -3.05 9.96
N LYS A 133 15.04 -3.50 8.86
CA LYS A 133 15.35 -4.80 8.27
C LYS A 133 16.42 -4.76 7.20
N SER A 134 16.85 -3.59 6.84
CA SER A 134 17.91 -3.44 5.83
C SER A 134 19.32 -3.81 6.35
#